data_f63869b781d614979e02944e20496b63
#
_entry.id   f63869b781d614979e02944e20496b63
#
_cell.length_a   1.000
_cell.length_b   1.000
_cell.length_c   1.000
_cell.angle_alpha   90.00
_cell.angle_beta   90.00
_cell.angle_gamma   90.00
#
_symmetry.space_group_name_H-M   'P 1'
#
loop_
_entity.id
_entity.type
_entity.pdbx_description
1 polymer ?
#
loop_
_entity_poly.entity_id
_entity_poly.type
_entity_poly.pdbx_seq_one_letter_code
_entity_poly.pdbx_strand_id
1 'polypeptide(L)'
;VVRLGSPRARGEGLRLGTVRRPPRGVPRTAFASGNWYDVWFPNLAPSLDTMKKGLGARTEKERRAFFRKYRTEMSQSDNARTLDVLAALSRHADFSVGCYCEDEARCHRSVLRALLAERGADVR
;
A
#
# COMPACT_ATOMS: atom_id res chain seq x y z
N VAL A 1 -4.31 1.43 -7.15
CA VAL A 1 -3.62 2.01 -5.98
C VAL A 1 -4.39 3.26 -5.56
N VAL A 2 -4.75 3.33 -4.30
CA VAL A 2 -5.68 4.37 -3.83
C VAL A 2 -5.17 5.04 -2.55
N ARG A 3 -5.75 6.21 -2.24
CA ARG A 3 -5.63 6.83 -0.93
C ARG A 3 -6.78 6.31 -0.05
N LEU A 4 -6.45 5.77 1.11
CA LEU A 4 -7.45 5.30 2.06
C LEU A 4 -8.26 6.50 2.59
N GLY A 5 -9.57 6.32 2.70
CA GLY A 5 -10.50 7.39 3.04
C GLY A 5 -11.09 8.11 1.83
N SER A 6 -10.52 7.90 0.64
CA SER A 6 -11.07 8.49 -0.59
C SER A 6 -12.31 7.71 -1.06
N PRO A 7 -13.20 8.35 -1.83
CA PRO A 7 -14.35 7.64 -2.41
C PRO A 7 -13.90 6.43 -3.23
N ARG A 8 -14.70 5.38 -3.22
CA ARG A 8 -14.41 4.17 -3.99
C ARG A 8 -14.72 4.40 -5.47
N ALA A 9 -13.83 3.88 -6.31
CA ALA A 9 -14.09 3.85 -7.75
C ALA A 9 -15.08 2.72 -8.06
N ARG A 10 -15.86 2.92 -9.12
CA ARG A 10 -16.77 1.88 -9.60
C ARG A 10 -15.94 0.68 -10.07
N GLY A 11 -16.29 -0.52 -9.59
CA GLY A 11 -15.57 -1.73 -9.93
C GLY A 11 -14.22 -1.90 -9.26
N GLU A 12 -13.92 -1.11 -8.22
CA GLU A 12 -12.65 -1.19 -7.50
C GLU A 12 -12.43 -2.56 -6.82
N GLY A 13 -13.51 -3.22 -6.38
CA GLY A 13 -13.43 -4.47 -5.64
C GLY A 13 -13.00 -4.26 -4.19
N LEU A 14 -12.29 -5.24 -3.63
CA LEU A 14 -11.81 -5.16 -2.26
C LEU A 14 -10.71 -4.10 -2.13
N ARG A 15 -10.79 -3.33 -1.07
CA ARG A 15 -9.76 -2.33 -0.74
C ARG A 15 -8.89 -2.88 0.40
N LEU A 16 -7.61 -3.05 0.14
CA LEU A 16 -6.63 -3.55 1.10
C LEU A 16 -5.85 -2.39 1.70
N GLY A 17 -5.83 -2.31 3.02
CA GLY A 17 -5.08 -1.27 3.73
C GLY A 17 -3.65 -1.71 4.00
N THR A 18 -2.71 -1.28 3.17
CA THR A 18 -1.29 -1.61 3.31
C THR A 18 -0.59 -0.62 4.23
N VAL A 19 -1.13 -0.48 5.42
CA VAL A 19 -0.71 0.47 6.45
C VAL A 19 -0.32 -0.26 7.73
N ARG A 20 0.62 0.33 8.46
CA ARG A 20 1.13 -0.27 9.71
C ARG A 20 0.12 -0.19 10.84
N ARG A 21 -0.74 0.84 10.84
CA ARG A 21 -1.72 1.08 11.89
C ARG A 21 -3.11 1.36 11.33
N PRO A 22 -4.18 0.92 12.01
CA PRO A 22 -5.55 1.28 11.64
C PRO A 22 -5.77 2.80 11.69
N PRO A 23 -6.83 3.31 11.03
CA PRO A 23 -7.14 4.74 11.07
C PRO A 23 -7.46 5.18 12.50
N ARG A 24 -6.81 6.27 12.93
CA ARG A 24 -6.93 6.79 14.30
C ARG A 24 -8.35 7.30 14.56
N GLY A 25 -8.91 6.88 15.70
CA GLY A 25 -10.23 7.36 16.13
C GLY A 25 -11.42 6.78 15.38
N VAL A 26 -11.20 5.83 14.49
CA VAL A 26 -12.28 5.18 13.71
C VAL A 26 -12.55 3.80 14.29
N PRO A 27 -13.80 3.48 14.67
CA PRO A 27 -14.12 2.14 15.16
C PRO A 27 -13.98 1.11 14.03
N ARG A 28 -13.60 -0.09 14.39
CA ARG A 28 -13.39 -1.18 13.44
C ARG A 28 -14.61 -1.43 12.54
N THR A 29 -15.81 -1.30 13.10
CA THR A 29 -17.07 -1.49 12.37
C THR A 29 -17.31 -0.43 11.28
N ALA A 30 -16.58 0.69 11.32
CA ALA A 30 -16.70 1.78 10.35
C ALA A 30 -15.57 1.78 9.31
N PHE A 31 -14.66 0.81 9.31
CA PHE A 31 -13.53 0.81 8.38
C PHE A 31 -13.99 0.73 6.93
N ALA A 32 -14.83 -0.24 6.60
CA ALA A 32 -15.31 -0.41 5.23
C ALA A 32 -16.27 0.71 4.82
N SER A 33 -17.27 1.03 5.66
CA SER A 33 -18.26 2.05 5.35
C SER A 33 -17.69 3.45 5.26
N GLY A 34 -16.59 3.73 5.98
CA GLY A 34 -15.89 4.99 5.92
C GLY A 34 -14.86 5.08 4.78
N ASN A 35 -14.86 4.12 3.87
CA ASN A 35 -13.92 4.06 2.75
C ASN A 35 -12.44 3.93 3.15
N TRP A 36 -12.18 3.42 4.35
CA TRP A 36 -10.81 3.18 4.78
C TRP A 36 -10.28 1.93 4.08
N TYR A 37 -10.72 0.75 4.49
CA TYR A 37 -10.38 -0.50 3.82
C TYR A 37 -11.35 -1.61 4.22
N ASP A 38 -11.40 -2.65 3.40
CA ASP A 38 -12.18 -3.85 3.70
C ASP A 38 -11.33 -4.85 4.50
N VAL A 39 -10.03 -4.92 4.20
CA VAL A 39 -9.08 -5.79 4.88
C VAL A 39 -7.85 -4.99 5.26
N TRP A 40 -7.44 -5.08 6.52
CA TRP A 40 -6.18 -4.53 6.98
C TRP A 40 -5.07 -5.52 6.63
N PHE A 41 -4.07 -5.05 5.90
CA PHE A 41 -3.00 -5.91 5.41
C PHE A 41 -1.63 -5.28 5.66
N PRO A 42 -1.19 -5.27 6.94
CA PRO A 42 0.07 -4.63 7.31
C PRO A 42 1.31 -5.33 6.76
N ASN A 43 1.16 -6.54 6.23
CA ASN A 43 2.26 -7.29 5.62
C ASN A 43 2.95 -6.52 4.49
N LEU A 44 2.21 -5.66 3.80
CA LEU A 44 2.75 -4.83 2.73
C LEU A 44 2.99 -3.38 3.15
N ALA A 45 2.85 -3.08 4.44
CA ALA A 45 3.24 -1.78 4.98
C ALA A 45 4.75 -1.74 5.23
N PRO A 46 5.37 -0.54 5.19
CA PRO A 46 6.75 -0.43 5.66
C PRO A 46 6.84 -0.76 7.15
N SER A 47 7.99 -1.25 7.60
CA SER A 47 8.25 -1.42 9.03
C SER A 47 8.16 -0.08 9.75
N LEU A 48 8.05 -0.09 11.08
CA LEU A 48 8.01 1.15 11.86
C LEU A 48 9.21 2.05 11.59
N ASP A 49 10.41 1.48 11.53
CA ASP A 49 11.63 2.25 11.25
C ASP A 49 11.58 2.87 9.85
N THR A 50 11.18 2.11 8.86
CA THR A 50 11.07 2.59 7.48
C THR A 50 9.97 3.63 7.35
N MET A 51 8.85 3.44 8.02
CA MET A 51 7.75 4.41 8.05
C MET A 51 8.24 5.75 8.60
N LYS A 52 9.00 5.74 9.71
CA LYS A 52 9.58 6.95 10.30
C LYS A 52 10.51 7.67 9.33
N LYS A 53 11.32 6.91 8.59
CA LYS A 53 12.19 7.50 7.55
C LYS A 53 11.38 8.19 6.46
N GLY A 54 10.30 7.58 6.01
CA GLY A 54 9.43 8.16 5.00
C GLY A 54 8.74 9.42 5.47
N LEU A 55 8.21 9.41 6.70
CA LEU A 55 7.54 10.57 7.29
C LEU A 55 8.52 11.72 7.54
N GLY A 56 9.78 11.42 7.86
CA GLY A 56 10.81 12.43 8.12
C GLY A 56 11.58 12.88 6.89
N ALA A 57 11.35 12.28 5.72
CA ALA A 57 12.09 12.61 4.52
C ALA A 57 11.76 14.03 4.03
N ARG A 58 12.78 14.87 3.93
CA ARG A 58 12.67 16.28 3.50
C ARG A 58 13.31 16.51 2.15
N THR A 59 14.23 15.65 1.74
CA THR A 59 14.95 15.76 0.48
C THR A 59 14.66 14.58 -0.41
N GLU A 60 14.93 14.73 -1.71
CA GLU A 60 14.78 13.64 -2.65
C GLU A 60 15.72 12.47 -2.32
N LYS A 61 16.94 12.78 -1.84
CA LYS A 61 17.90 11.76 -1.41
C LYS A 61 17.35 10.92 -0.26
N GLU A 62 16.76 11.56 0.75
CA GLU A 62 16.15 10.87 1.89
C GLU A 62 14.95 10.04 1.44
N ARG A 63 14.15 10.57 0.52
CA ARG A 63 13.00 9.85 -0.04
C ARG A 63 13.43 8.61 -0.82
N ARG A 64 14.48 8.73 -1.61
CA ARG A 64 15.04 7.57 -2.34
C ARG A 64 15.57 6.50 -1.38
N ALA A 65 16.18 6.92 -0.27
CA ALA A 65 16.62 5.99 0.78
C ALA A 65 15.44 5.26 1.42
N PHE A 66 14.35 5.95 1.69
CA PHE A 66 13.11 5.36 2.18
C PHE A 66 12.57 4.33 1.18
N PHE A 67 12.48 4.67 -0.08
CA PHE A 67 11.99 3.77 -1.12
C PHE A 67 12.86 2.51 -1.26
N ARG A 68 14.17 2.66 -1.22
CA ARG A 68 15.09 1.52 -1.27
C ARG A 68 14.88 0.58 -0.10
N LYS A 69 14.73 1.14 1.10
CA LYS A 69 14.53 0.33 2.31
C LYS A 69 13.20 -0.42 2.25
N TYR A 70 12.14 0.25 1.83
CA TYR A 70 10.84 -0.40 1.67
C TYR A 70 10.91 -1.52 0.61
N ARG A 71 11.55 -1.25 -0.53
CA ARG A 71 11.73 -2.26 -1.58
C ARG A 71 12.51 -3.47 -1.06
N THR A 72 13.52 -3.26 -0.24
CA THR A 72 14.27 -4.35 0.41
C THR A 72 13.35 -5.16 1.33
N GLU A 73 12.51 -4.51 2.11
CA GLU A 73 11.54 -5.21 2.97
C GLU A 73 10.56 -6.04 2.15
N MET A 74 10.12 -5.51 1.01
CA MET A 74 9.20 -6.22 0.12
C MET A 74 9.87 -7.37 -0.63
N SER A 75 11.19 -7.43 -0.66
CA SER A 75 11.95 -8.54 -1.25
C SER A 75 12.14 -9.72 -0.30
N GLN A 76 11.77 -9.58 0.97
CA GLN A 76 11.74 -10.70 1.92
C GLN A 76 10.80 -11.78 1.40
N SER A 77 11.13 -13.05 1.63
CA SER A 77 10.45 -14.16 0.97
C SER A 77 8.92 -14.13 1.12
N ASP A 78 8.41 -13.89 2.32
CA ASP A 78 6.96 -13.87 2.55
C ASP A 78 6.29 -12.72 1.82
N ASN A 79 6.89 -11.53 1.85
CA ASN A 79 6.34 -10.36 1.18
C ASN A 79 6.42 -10.49 -0.34
N ALA A 80 7.53 -10.98 -0.85
CA ALA A 80 7.70 -11.21 -2.29
C ALA A 80 6.66 -12.22 -2.82
N ARG A 81 6.42 -13.30 -2.08
CA ARG A 81 5.41 -14.29 -2.47
C ARG A 81 4.00 -13.75 -2.37
N THR A 82 3.72 -12.91 -1.38
CA THR A 82 2.43 -12.22 -1.28
C THR A 82 2.20 -11.34 -2.51
N LEU A 83 3.22 -10.59 -2.93
CA LEU A 83 3.14 -9.76 -4.13
C LEU A 83 2.92 -10.62 -5.39
N ASP A 84 3.57 -11.76 -5.48
CA ASP A 84 3.36 -12.69 -6.60
C ASP A 84 1.89 -13.14 -6.67
N VAL A 85 1.31 -13.50 -5.52
CA VAL A 85 -0.08 -13.93 -5.44
C VAL A 85 -1.03 -12.79 -5.82
N LEU A 86 -0.80 -11.59 -5.28
CA LEU A 86 -1.66 -10.44 -5.57
C LEU A 86 -1.59 -10.06 -7.05
N ALA A 87 -0.42 -10.08 -7.64
CA ALA A 87 -0.26 -9.79 -9.06
C ALA A 87 -1.01 -10.82 -9.93
N ALA A 88 -0.93 -12.09 -9.58
CA ALA A 88 -1.67 -13.14 -10.27
C ALA A 88 -3.18 -12.98 -10.10
N LEU A 89 -3.64 -12.69 -8.88
CA LEU A 89 -5.07 -12.45 -8.59
C LEU A 89 -5.63 -11.26 -9.36
N SER A 90 -4.81 -10.22 -9.59
CA SER A 90 -5.25 -9.03 -10.31
C SER A 90 -5.73 -9.31 -11.74
N ARG A 91 -5.33 -10.44 -12.30
CA ARG A 91 -5.78 -10.87 -13.64
C ARG A 91 -7.18 -11.50 -13.62
N HIS A 92 -7.69 -11.82 -12.44
CA HIS A 92 -8.96 -12.54 -12.26
C HIS A 92 -9.98 -11.75 -11.44
N ALA A 93 -9.54 -10.74 -10.71
CA ALA A 93 -10.41 -9.94 -9.85
C ALA A 93 -9.84 -8.53 -9.69
N ASP A 94 -10.72 -7.58 -9.47
CA ASP A 94 -10.34 -6.21 -9.17
C ASP A 94 -10.17 -6.05 -7.65
N PHE A 95 -9.12 -5.37 -7.24
CA PHE A 95 -8.89 -4.96 -5.87
C PHE A 95 -7.99 -3.73 -5.86
N SER A 96 -7.93 -3.03 -4.74
CA SER A 96 -7.03 -1.91 -4.57
C SER A 96 -6.15 -2.08 -3.34
N VAL A 97 -5.00 -1.45 -3.38
CA VAL A 97 -4.08 -1.33 -2.24
C VAL A 97 -3.92 0.15 -1.92
N GLY A 98 -3.85 0.48 -0.65
CA GLY A 98 -3.90 1.87 -0.26
C GLY A 98 -3.14 2.23 1.00
N CYS A 99 -2.89 3.53 1.15
CA CYS A 99 -2.29 4.17 2.31
C CYS A 99 -2.95 5.52 2.55
N TYR A 100 -2.70 6.11 3.71
CA TYR A 100 -3.28 7.40 4.11
C TYR A 100 -2.64 8.62 3.44
N CYS A 101 -1.43 8.50 2.92
CA CYS A 101 -0.69 9.63 2.36
C CYS A 101 -1.44 10.30 1.22
N GLU A 102 -1.40 11.64 1.17
CA GLU A 102 -2.03 12.39 0.09
C GLU A 102 -1.30 12.19 -1.24
N ASP A 103 0.03 12.31 -1.21
CA ASP A 103 0.85 12.25 -2.41
C ASP A 103 1.44 10.86 -2.60
N GLU A 104 0.94 10.14 -3.58
CA GLU A 104 1.44 8.80 -3.91
C GLU A 104 2.93 8.82 -4.24
N ALA A 105 3.41 9.87 -4.90
CA ALA A 105 4.83 9.97 -5.30
C ALA A 105 5.79 10.00 -4.12
N ARG A 106 5.29 10.38 -2.94
CA ARG A 106 6.09 10.41 -1.70
C ARG A 106 5.79 9.24 -0.77
N CYS A 107 4.91 8.35 -1.18
CA CYS A 107 4.40 7.26 -0.37
C CYS A 107 4.96 5.92 -0.86
N HIS A 108 5.03 4.95 0.05
CA HIS A 108 5.40 3.58 -0.33
C HIS A 108 4.48 3.01 -1.41
N ARG A 109 3.28 3.57 -1.62
CA ARG A 109 2.38 3.16 -2.69
C ARG A 109 3.02 3.25 -4.07
N SER A 110 3.90 4.22 -4.30
CA SER A 110 4.59 4.35 -5.58
C SER A 110 5.51 3.15 -5.86
N VAL A 111 6.19 2.67 -4.82
CA VAL A 111 7.02 1.46 -4.91
C VAL A 111 6.15 0.22 -5.06
N LEU A 112 5.07 0.14 -4.29
CA LEU A 112 4.14 -0.98 -4.35
C LEU A 112 3.51 -1.10 -5.75
N ARG A 113 3.14 0.03 -6.35
CA ARG A 113 2.67 0.09 -7.74
C ARG A 113 3.69 -0.51 -8.70
N ALA A 114 4.95 -0.11 -8.57
CA ALA A 114 6.03 -0.62 -9.42
C ALA A 114 6.25 -2.12 -9.21
N LEU A 115 6.25 -2.58 -7.96
CA LEU A 115 6.46 -3.99 -7.65
C LEU A 115 5.36 -4.88 -8.21
N LEU A 116 4.12 -4.43 -8.17
CA LEU A 116 2.99 -5.16 -8.77
C LEU A 116 3.07 -5.15 -10.30
N ALA A 117 3.38 -4.01 -10.89
CA ALA A 117 3.54 -3.88 -12.34
C ALA A 117 4.68 -4.76 -12.87
N GLU A 118 5.81 -4.82 -12.16
CA GLU A 118 6.94 -5.69 -12.49
C GLU A 118 6.54 -7.17 -12.52
N ARG A 119 5.51 -7.55 -11.78
CA ARG A 119 4.97 -8.92 -11.74
C ARG A 119 3.82 -9.15 -12.71
N GLY A 120 3.56 -8.21 -13.60
CA GLY A 120 2.57 -8.34 -14.66
C GLY A 120 1.16 -7.90 -14.30
N ALA A 121 0.96 -7.21 -13.18
CA ALA A 121 -0.33 -6.63 -12.84
C ALA A 121 -0.62 -5.40 -13.72
N ASP A 122 -1.87 -5.26 -14.12
CA ASP A 122 -2.35 -4.03 -14.78
C ASP A 122 -2.75 -3.05 -13.67
N VAL A 123 -1.86 -2.13 -13.33
CA VAL A 123 -2.04 -1.23 -12.19
C VAL A 123 -2.51 0.15 -12.65
N ARG A 124 -3.60 0.61 -12.05
CA ARG A 124 -4.18 1.92 -12.31
C ARG A 124 -4.11 2.83 -11.08
#